data_44c598372a62b0d6f9fafd1ecd63c81d
#
_entry.id   44c598372a62b0d6f9fafd1ecd63c81d
#
_cell.length_a   1.000
_cell.length_b   1.000
_cell.length_c   1.000
_cell.angle_alpha   90.00
_cell.angle_beta   90.00
_cell.angle_gamma   90.00
#
_symmetry.space_group_name_H-M   'P 1'
#
loop_
_entity.id
_entity.type
_entity.pdbx_description
1 polymer ?
#
loop_
_entity_poly.entity_id
_entity_poly.type
_entity_poly.pdbx_seq_one_letter_code
_entity_poly.pdbx_strand_id
1 'polypeptide(L)'
;GGINLEDIKAPECFEIERRIAAETDIPVMHDDQHGTAIISGAALINAVELQEKELSKVKVVVIGAGASAIACANHYVALGVTRENIRMVDSKGVLTKKRLLNDELNEYKADFAHDIPESDLAGALKDADVLLGLSKGGLVTPEMVKSMAPKPIIFALANPTPEITPEEVDKVRDDAIMATGRSDYPNQVNNVLGFP
;
A
#
# COMPACT_ATOMS: atom_id res chain seq x y z
N GLY A 1 -3.98 -9.69 -28.57
CA GLY A 1 -3.39 -8.59 -27.78
C GLY A 1 -4.25 -8.20 -26.61
N GLY A 2 -3.80 -7.23 -25.84
CA GLY A 2 -4.49 -6.63 -24.70
C GLY A 2 -4.24 -5.12 -24.65
N ILE A 3 -4.85 -4.44 -23.69
CA ILE A 3 -4.67 -3.02 -23.42
C ILE A 3 -4.01 -2.89 -22.05
N ASN A 4 -2.85 -2.22 -21.99
CA ASN A 4 -2.28 -1.72 -20.75
C ASN A 4 -2.57 -0.22 -20.65
N LEU A 5 -3.23 0.20 -19.57
CA LEU A 5 -3.45 1.59 -19.23
C LEU A 5 -2.35 2.04 -18.27
N GLU A 6 -1.84 3.25 -18.47
CA GLU A 6 -0.72 3.82 -17.73
C GLU A 6 -0.95 5.31 -17.48
N ASP A 7 -0.45 5.84 -16.37
CA ASP A 7 -0.44 7.27 -16.04
C ASP A 7 -1.82 7.95 -16.04
N ILE A 8 -2.90 7.21 -15.77
CA ILE A 8 -4.24 7.76 -15.63
C ILE A 8 -4.53 7.96 -14.13
N LYS A 9 -4.75 9.21 -13.74
CA LYS A 9 -4.99 9.54 -12.32
C LYS A 9 -6.34 9.05 -11.80
N ALA A 10 -6.41 8.85 -10.48
CA ALA A 10 -7.67 8.60 -9.79
C ALA A 10 -8.48 9.92 -9.59
N PRO A 11 -9.82 9.87 -9.64
CA PRO A 11 -10.65 8.66 -9.74
C PRO A 11 -10.94 8.20 -11.17
N GLU A 12 -10.54 8.97 -12.19
CA GLU A 12 -10.90 8.74 -13.60
C GLU A 12 -10.41 7.37 -14.09
N CYS A 13 -9.27 6.89 -13.62
CA CYS A 13 -8.69 5.61 -14.02
C CYS A 13 -9.63 4.41 -13.76
N PHE A 14 -10.39 4.43 -12.68
CA PHE A 14 -11.31 3.35 -12.34
C PHE A 14 -12.44 3.20 -13.36
N GLU A 15 -13.05 4.34 -13.74
CA GLU A 15 -14.13 4.34 -14.72
C GLU A 15 -13.63 4.02 -16.13
N ILE A 16 -12.46 4.55 -16.51
CA ILE A 16 -11.88 4.32 -17.83
C ILE A 16 -11.57 2.84 -18.00
N GLU A 17 -10.88 2.21 -17.06
CA GLU A 17 -10.56 0.78 -17.10
C GLU A 17 -11.85 -0.06 -17.19
N ARG A 18 -12.80 0.19 -16.30
CA ARG A 18 -14.08 -0.54 -16.25
C ARG A 18 -14.84 -0.46 -17.56
N ARG A 19 -14.90 0.73 -18.18
CA ARG A 19 -15.63 0.93 -19.45
C ARG A 19 -14.93 0.26 -20.59
N ILE A 20 -13.62 0.42 -20.74
CA ILE A 20 -12.87 -0.23 -21.82
C ILE A 20 -12.97 -1.76 -21.70
N ALA A 21 -12.85 -2.30 -20.49
CA ALA A 21 -13.00 -3.73 -20.26
C ALA A 21 -14.40 -4.24 -20.60
N ALA A 22 -15.45 -3.43 -20.36
CA ALA A 22 -16.83 -3.81 -20.70
C ALA A 22 -17.15 -3.67 -22.20
N GLU A 23 -16.45 -2.81 -22.93
CA GLU A 23 -16.70 -2.50 -24.34
C GLU A 23 -15.79 -3.30 -25.30
N THR A 24 -14.87 -4.14 -24.78
CA THR A 24 -13.92 -4.91 -25.59
C THR A 24 -13.83 -6.37 -25.13
N ASP A 25 -13.53 -7.26 -26.08
CA ASP A 25 -13.34 -8.70 -25.81
C ASP A 25 -11.86 -9.08 -25.60
N ILE A 26 -11.01 -8.09 -25.29
CA ILE A 26 -9.59 -8.31 -25.03
C ILE A 26 -9.24 -7.96 -23.59
N PRO A 27 -8.18 -8.57 -22.99
CA PRO A 27 -7.73 -8.22 -21.65
C PRO A 27 -7.39 -6.74 -21.53
N VAL A 28 -7.84 -6.11 -20.46
CA VAL A 28 -7.53 -4.71 -20.11
C VAL A 28 -6.97 -4.68 -18.70
N MET A 29 -5.87 -3.99 -18.50
CA MET A 29 -5.23 -3.81 -17.20
C MET A 29 -4.75 -2.36 -17.06
N HIS A 30 -4.86 -1.80 -15.87
CA HIS A 30 -4.23 -0.54 -15.49
C HIS A 30 -3.03 -0.83 -14.60
N ASP A 31 -1.82 -0.62 -15.11
CA ASP A 31 -0.59 -1.06 -14.43
C ASP A 31 -0.35 -0.38 -13.09
N ASP A 32 -0.59 0.94 -13.00
CA ASP A 32 -0.44 1.67 -11.73
C ASP A 32 -1.35 1.15 -10.61
N GLN A 33 -2.46 0.50 -10.96
CA GLN A 33 -3.32 -0.18 -9.99
C GLN A 33 -2.86 -1.62 -9.78
N HIS A 34 -2.93 -2.43 -10.82
CA HIS A 34 -2.84 -3.89 -10.72
C HIS A 34 -1.41 -4.41 -10.75
N GLY A 35 -0.49 -3.79 -11.50
CA GLY A 35 0.92 -4.16 -11.50
C GLY A 35 1.55 -3.95 -10.12
N THR A 36 1.32 -2.79 -9.52
CA THR A 36 1.78 -2.51 -8.15
C THR A 36 1.14 -3.45 -7.13
N ALA A 37 -0.16 -3.75 -7.26
CA ALA A 37 -0.85 -4.68 -6.37
C ALA A 37 -0.29 -6.10 -6.45
N ILE A 38 -0.05 -6.60 -7.66
CA ILE A 38 0.50 -7.95 -7.91
C ILE A 38 1.89 -8.08 -7.30
N ILE A 39 2.80 -7.16 -7.63
CA ILE A 39 4.19 -7.27 -7.18
C ILE A 39 4.33 -7.05 -5.67
N SER A 40 3.60 -6.10 -5.09
CA SER A 40 3.61 -5.88 -3.65
C SER A 40 2.95 -7.03 -2.89
N GLY A 41 1.91 -7.65 -3.47
CA GLY A 41 1.27 -8.85 -2.91
C GLY A 41 2.21 -10.05 -2.88
N ALA A 42 2.95 -10.30 -3.96
CA ALA A 42 3.98 -11.34 -4.01
C ALA A 42 5.08 -11.10 -2.95
N ALA A 43 5.54 -9.85 -2.83
CA ALA A 43 6.51 -9.47 -1.81
C ALA A 43 5.96 -9.67 -0.39
N LEU A 44 4.68 -9.31 -0.15
CA LEU A 44 4.03 -9.47 1.14
C LEU A 44 3.97 -10.94 1.58
N ILE A 45 3.56 -11.85 0.68
CA ILE A 45 3.49 -13.29 0.99
C ILE A 45 4.86 -13.78 1.46
N ASN A 46 5.92 -13.49 0.70
CA ASN A 46 7.28 -13.91 1.03
C ASN A 46 7.78 -13.28 2.33
N ALA A 47 7.53 -11.98 2.54
CA ALA A 47 7.99 -11.28 3.73
C ALA A 47 7.27 -11.74 5.00
N VAL A 48 5.97 -12.04 4.92
CA VAL A 48 5.18 -12.57 6.04
C VAL A 48 5.71 -13.95 6.45
N GLU A 49 6.04 -14.83 5.47
CA GLU A 49 6.64 -16.14 5.73
C GLU A 49 8.01 -16.00 6.38
N LEU A 50 8.91 -15.17 5.84
CA LEU A 50 10.25 -14.94 6.38
C LEU A 50 10.22 -14.34 7.81
N GLN A 51 9.23 -13.51 8.11
CA GLN A 51 9.05 -12.91 9.44
C GLN A 51 8.24 -13.81 10.40
N GLU A 52 7.85 -15.01 9.95
CA GLU A 52 7.09 -15.99 10.75
C GLU A 52 5.77 -15.41 11.26
N LYS A 53 5.13 -14.54 10.46
CA LYS A 53 3.84 -13.93 10.77
C LYS A 53 2.69 -14.67 10.10
N GLU A 54 1.47 -14.46 10.58
CA GLU A 54 0.26 -15.01 9.99
C GLU A 54 -0.45 -13.93 9.17
N LEU A 55 -0.61 -14.16 7.86
CA LEU A 55 -1.14 -13.16 6.91
C LEU A 55 -2.50 -12.59 7.34
N SER A 56 -3.38 -13.42 7.90
CA SER A 56 -4.70 -12.98 8.39
C SER A 56 -4.64 -12.07 9.62
N LYS A 57 -3.52 -12.05 10.35
CA LYS A 57 -3.37 -11.31 11.60
C LYS A 57 -2.52 -10.05 11.47
N VAL A 58 -1.75 -9.91 10.39
CA VAL A 58 -0.89 -8.73 10.22
C VAL A 58 -1.70 -7.44 10.17
N LYS A 59 -1.22 -6.43 10.86
CA LYS A 59 -1.74 -5.06 10.83
C LYS A 59 -1.00 -4.29 9.76
N VAL A 60 -1.70 -3.85 8.74
CA VAL A 60 -1.15 -3.15 7.58
C VAL A 60 -1.51 -1.68 7.63
N VAL A 61 -0.52 -0.83 7.47
CA VAL A 61 -0.72 0.63 7.25
C VAL A 61 -0.35 0.95 5.82
N VAL A 62 -1.30 1.49 5.08
CA VAL A 62 -1.12 1.95 3.69
C VAL A 62 -1.03 3.46 3.69
N ILE A 63 0.12 4.00 3.30
CA ILE A 63 0.35 5.44 3.15
C ILE A 63 -0.03 5.86 1.74
N GLY A 64 -1.13 6.59 1.64
CA GLY A 64 -1.81 6.93 0.40
C GLY A 64 -3.22 6.38 0.35
N ALA A 65 -4.08 7.02 -0.43
CA ALA A 65 -5.46 6.58 -0.69
C ALA A 65 -5.85 6.87 -2.15
N GLY A 66 -4.88 6.75 -3.05
CA GLY A 66 -5.05 6.83 -4.50
C GLY A 66 -5.32 5.46 -5.12
N ALA A 67 -5.26 5.38 -6.46
CA ALA A 67 -5.57 4.18 -7.22
C ALA A 67 -4.70 2.98 -6.81
N SER A 68 -3.37 3.14 -6.78
CA SER A 68 -2.45 2.07 -6.36
C SER A 68 -2.72 1.58 -4.95
N ALA A 69 -2.94 2.51 -4.00
CA ALA A 69 -3.20 2.16 -2.61
C ALA A 69 -4.48 1.35 -2.42
N ILE A 70 -5.56 1.75 -3.10
CA ILE A 70 -6.84 1.05 -3.06
C ILE A 70 -6.72 -0.34 -3.71
N ALA A 71 -6.06 -0.42 -4.87
CA ALA A 71 -5.84 -1.69 -5.57
C ALA A 71 -5.00 -2.66 -4.74
N CYS A 72 -3.89 -2.19 -4.14
CA CYS A 72 -3.04 -2.99 -3.26
C CYS A 72 -3.79 -3.48 -2.03
N ALA A 73 -4.55 -2.61 -1.35
CA ALA A 73 -5.32 -2.98 -0.17
C ALA A 73 -6.38 -4.03 -0.48
N ASN A 74 -7.11 -3.89 -1.59
CA ASN A 74 -8.08 -4.89 -2.04
C ASN A 74 -7.39 -6.22 -2.39
N HIS A 75 -6.24 -6.17 -3.06
CA HIS A 75 -5.47 -7.36 -3.39
C HIS A 75 -4.96 -8.06 -2.12
N TYR A 76 -4.49 -7.33 -1.13
CA TYR A 76 -4.08 -7.90 0.16
C TYR A 76 -5.23 -8.59 0.89
N VAL A 77 -6.44 -8.03 0.82
CA VAL A 77 -7.66 -8.71 1.33
C VAL A 77 -7.93 -10.00 0.57
N ALA A 78 -7.80 -9.99 -0.77
CA ALA A 78 -7.97 -11.19 -1.59
C ALA A 78 -6.92 -12.28 -1.29
N LEU A 79 -5.71 -11.89 -0.89
CA LEU A 79 -4.66 -12.81 -0.45
C LEU A 79 -4.88 -13.38 0.95
N GLY A 80 -5.77 -12.79 1.75
CA GLY A 80 -6.11 -13.29 3.09
C GLY A 80 -5.81 -12.35 4.25
N VAL A 81 -5.37 -11.11 3.99
CA VAL A 81 -5.28 -10.09 5.05
C VAL A 81 -6.69 -9.69 5.48
N THR A 82 -6.95 -9.67 6.77
CA THR A 82 -8.24 -9.21 7.30
C THR A 82 -8.43 -7.72 7.03
N ARG A 83 -9.53 -7.34 6.38
CA ARG A 83 -9.81 -5.96 5.95
C ARG A 83 -9.74 -4.97 7.12
N GLU A 84 -10.25 -5.34 8.27
CA GLU A 84 -10.27 -4.55 9.51
C GLU A 84 -8.86 -4.28 10.06
N ASN A 85 -7.87 -5.05 9.63
CA ASN A 85 -6.46 -4.86 9.98
C ASN A 85 -5.73 -3.91 9.03
N ILE A 86 -6.36 -3.47 7.94
CA ILE A 86 -5.78 -2.52 6.98
C ILE A 86 -6.22 -1.11 7.35
N ARG A 87 -5.27 -0.23 7.65
CA ARG A 87 -5.50 1.19 7.88
C ARG A 87 -4.90 2.00 6.74
N MET A 88 -5.74 2.71 6.00
CA MET A 88 -5.29 3.67 5.01
C MET A 88 -5.12 5.04 5.62
N VAL A 89 -4.06 5.74 5.22
CA VAL A 89 -3.72 7.09 5.70
C VAL A 89 -3.57 8.02 4.49
N ASP A 90 -4.40 9.04 4.41
CA ASP A 90 -4.25 10.12 3.44
C ASP A 90 -3.61 11.38 4.07
N SER A 91 -3.58 12.50 3.36
CA SER A 91 -2.99 13.76 3.86
C SER A 91 -3.68 14.34 5.10
N LYS A 92 -4.87 13.85 5.45
CA LYS A 92 -5.64 14.29 6.63
C LYS A 92 -5.59 13.29 7.79
N GLY A 93 -4.94 12.13 7.61
CA GLY A 93 -4.85 11.06 8.61
C GLY A 93 -5.56 9.78 8.19
N VAL A 94 -5.84 8.91 9.17
CA VAL A 94 -6.48 7.62 8.93
C VAL A 94 -7.90 7.78 8.38
N LEU A 95 -8.29 6.92 7.43
CA LEU A 95 -9.66 6.87 6.92
C LEU A 95 -10.58 6.27 7.98
N THR A 96 -11.53 7.06 8.46
CA THR A 96 -12.49 6.67 9.50
C THR A 96 -13.93 6.76 9.02
N LYS A 97 -14.82 5.99 9.63
CA LYS A 97 -16.27 6.11 9.37
C LYS A 97 -16.80 7.52 9.64
N LYS A 98 -16.25 8.21 10.63
CA LYS A 98 -16.61 9.61 10.91
C LYS A 98 -16.31 10.50 9.71
N ARG A 99 -15.14 10.37 9.08
CA ARG A 99 -14.77 11.12 7.87
C ARG A 99 -15.66 10.77 6.68
N LEU A 100 -16.05 9.49 6.54
CA LEU A 100 -16.98 9.06 5.51
C LEU A 100 -18.37 9.70 5.69
N LEU A 101 -18.88 9.72 6.92
CA LEU A 101 -20.18 10.35 7.26
C LEU A 101 -20.18 11.88 7.07
N ASN A 102 -19.02 12.50 7.12
CA ASN A 102 -18.83 13.94 6.88
C ASN A 102 -18.56 14.27 5.40
N ASP A 103 -18.80 13.34 4.46
CA ASP A 103 -18.53 13.51 3.02
C ASP A 103 -17.07 13.89 2.68
N GLU A 104 -16.10 13.52 3.53
CA GLU A 104 -14.68 13.78 3.29
C GLU A 104 -13.99 12.72 2.43
N LEU A 105 -14.64 11.58 2.22
CA LEU A 105 -14.11 10.43 1.49
C LEU A 105 -15.02 10.10 0.30
N ASN A 106 -14.42 9.76 -0.83
CA ASN A 106 -15.16 9.23 -1.98
C ASN A 106 -15.53 7.74 -1.78
N GLU A 107 -16.39 7.22 -2.65
CA GLU A 107 -16.88 5.84 -2.60
C GLU A 107 -15.76 4.78 -2.62
N TYR A 108 -14.68 5.00 -3.36
CA TYR A 108 -13.55 4.06 -3.47
C TYR A 108 -12.77 3.88 -2.16
N LYS A 109 -12.84 4.87 -1.26
CA LYS A 109 -12.19 4.82 0.06
C LYS A 109 -13.10 4.25 1.15
N ALA A 110 -14.39 4.14 0.88
CA ALA A 110 -15.40 3.77 1.88
C ALA A 110 -15.12 2.39 2.53
N ASP A 111 -14.66 1.42 1.75
CA ASP A 111 -14.37 0.06 2.21
C ASP A 111 -13.25 -0.02 3.25
N PHE A 112 -12.40 1.00 3.31
CA PHE A 112 -11.28 1.10 4.25
C PHE A 112 -11.49 2.18 5.32
N ALA A 113 -12.69 2.73 5.42
CA ALA A 113 -13.09 3.66 6.46
C ALA A 113 -13.62 2.90 7.67
N HIS A 114 -12.81 2.75 8.71
CA HIS A 114 -13.16 1.95 9.89
C HIS A 114 -13.72 2.81 11.03
N ASP A 115 -14.48 2.17 11.93
CA ASP A 115 -14.98 2.79 13.16
C ASP A 115 -13.90 2.77 14.24
N ILE A 116 -12.92 3.65 14.07
CA ILE A 116 -11.76 3.79 14.94
C ILE A 116 -11.50 5.26 15.25
N PRO A 117 -10.76 5.57 16.32
CA PRO A 117 -10.35 6.94 16.61
C PRO A 117 -9.54 7.54 15.46
N GLU A 118 -9.71 8.84 15.26
CA GLU A 118 -8.87 9.62 14.35
C GLU A 118 -7.40 9.54 14.79
N SER A 119 -6.51 9.36 13.84
CA SER A 119 -5.08 9.29 14.08
C SER A 119 -4.31 9.82 12.89
N ASP A 120 -3.13 10.35 13.16
CA ASP A 120 -2.13 10.67 12.15
C ASP A 120 -1.33 9.43 11.73
N LEU A 121 -0.35 9.63 10.85
CA LEU A 121 0.50 8.55 10.36
C LEU A 121 1.29 7.89 11.51
N ALA A 122 1.82 8.65 12.44
CA ALA A 122 2.61 8.13 13.56
C ALA A 122 1.77 7.21 14.45
N GLY A 123 0.55 7.64 14.79
CA GLY A 123 -0.38 6.83 15.56
C GLY A 123 -0.85 5.58 14.82
N ALA A 124 -1.02 5.66 13.49
CA ALA A 124 -1.39 4.50 12.67
C ALA A 124 -0.29 3.43 12.64
N LEU A 125 0.99 3.86 12.54
CA LEU A 125 2.15 2.97 12.47
C LEU A 125 2.49 2.29 13.80
N LYS A 126 2.01 2.81 14.92
CA LYS A 126 2.26 2.17 16.21
C LYS A 126 1.70 0.75 16.26
N ASP A 127 2.59 -0.20 16.61
CA ASP A 127 2.29 -1.64 16.65
C ASP A 127 1.78 -2.22 15.30
N ALA A 128 2.09 -1.57 14.16
CA ALA A 128 1.82 -2.08 12.83
C ALA A 128 2.88 -3.11 12.41
N ASP A 129 2.45 -4.18 11.75
CA ASP A 129 3.33 -5.23 11.21
C ASP A 129 3.89 -4.86 9.84
N VAL A 130 3.09 -4.20 9.02
CA VAL A 130 3.39 -3.89 7.62
C VAL A 130 3.15 -2.42 7.35
N LEU A 131 4.14 -1.76 6.73
CA LEU A 131 4.01 -0.45 6.12
C LEU A 131 4.06 -0.62 4.60
N LEU A 132 3.04 -0.12 3.91
CA LEU A 132 3.00 -0.01 2.46
C LEU A 132 2.92 1.47 2.07
N GLY A 133 4.03 2.03 1.59
CA GLY A 133 4.14 3.41 1.15
C GLY A 133 3.86 3.56 -0.34
N LEU A 134 2.84 4.33 -0.68
CA LEU A 134 2.39 4.61 -2.06
C LEU A 134 2.02 6.09 -2.23
N SER A 135 2.80 6.98 -1.64
CA SER A 135 2.48 8.42 -1.59
C SER A 135 3.68 9.28 -1.96
N LYS A 136 4.36 9.85 -0.98
CA LYS A 136 5.47 10.80 -1.18
C LYS A 136 6.68 10.40 -0.36
N GLY A 137 7.86 10.73 -0.86
CA GLY A 137 9.11 10.51 -0.15
C GLY A 137 9.22 11.30 1.16
N GLY A 138 9.93 10.71 2.11
CA GLY A 138 10.30 11.38 3.38
C GLY A 138 9.15 11.57 4.37
N LEU A 139 8.03 10.83 4.24
CA LEU A 139 6.89 10.94 5.16
C LEU A 139 7.07 10.14 6.45
N VAL A 140 7.91 9.11 6.44
CA VAL A 140 8.10 8.20 7.56
C VAL A 140 9.42 8.55 8.27
N THR A 141 9.38 8.68 9.58
CA THR A 141 10.56 8.96 10.39
C THR A 141 11.11 7.70 11.04
N PRO A 142 12.39 7.68 11.42
CA PRO A 142 12.97 6.57 12.19
C PRO A 142 12.20 6.24 13.48
N GLU A 143 11.63 7.26 14.15
CA GLU A 143 10.82 7.09 15.36
C GLU A 143 9.51 6.34 15.07
N MET A 144 8.87 6.61 13.93
CA MET A 144 7.70 5.87 13.47
C MET A 144 8.05 4.40 13.24
N VAL A 145 9.18 4.11 12.60
CA VAL A 145 9.65 2.73 12.37
C VAL A 145 9.96 2.01 13.69
N LYS A 146 10.56 2.70 14.67
CA LYS A 146 10.77 2.14 16.01
C LYS A 146 9.48 1.73 16.71
N SER A 147 8.38 2.46 16.45
CA SER A 147 7.09 2.20 17.09
C SER A 147 6.31 1.04 16.48
N MET A 148 6.73 0.52 15.34
CA MET A 148 6.12 -0.64 14.68
C MET A 148 6.31 -1.93 15.51
N ALA A 149 5.50 -2.93 15.22
CA ALA A 149 5.61 -4.26 15.81
C ALA A 149 7.01 -4.88 15.62
N PRO A 150 7.40 -5.89 16.41
CA PRO A 150 8.62 -6.65 16.15
C PRO A 150 8.61 -7.29 14.76
N LYS A 151 9.78 -7.42 14.15
CA LYS A 151 9.96 -7.98 12.81
C LYS A 151 9.06 -7.28 11.77
N PRO A 152 9.14 -5.94 11.60
CA PRO A 152 8.26 -5.22 10.70
C PRO A 152 8.63 -5.47 9.24
N ILE A 153 7.64 -5.34 8.36
CA ILE A 153 7.77 -5.37 6.90
C ILE A 153 7.53 -3.96 6.39
N ILE A 154 8.50 -3.40 5.66
CA ILE A 154 8.48 -2.00 5.22
C ILE A 154 8.65 -1.96 3.70
N PHE A 155 7.57 -1.64 2.99
CA PHE A 155 7.57 -1.40 1.56
C PHE A 155 7.40 0.11 1.32
N ALA A 156 8.52 0.83 1.12
CA ALA A 156 8.55 2.26 0.84
C ALA A 156 8.70 2.49 -0.66
N LEU A 157 7.56 2.50 -1.37
CA LEU A 157 7.52 2.37 -2.83
C LEU A 157 7.38 3.70 -3.58
N ALA A 158 7.34 4.84 -2.88
CA ALA A 158 7.30 6.15 -3.53
C ALA A 158 8.54 6.38 -4.41
N ASN A 159 8.33 6.96 -5.59
CA ASN A 159 9.37 7.28 -6.56
C ASN A 159 9.42 8.79 -6.83
N PRO A 160 10.63 9.37 -7.02
CA PRO A 160 11.97 8.73 -6.99
C PRO A 160 12.54 8.54 -5.57
N THR A 161 11.95 9.17 -4.58
CA THR A 161 12.39 9.12 -3.17
C THR A 161 11.40 8.27 -2.37
N PRO A 162 11.86 7.22 -1.66
CA PRO A 162 10.99 6.41 -0.82
C PRO A 162 10.48 7.19 0.41
N GLU A 163 9.41 6.72 1.03
CA GLU A 163 8.85 7.31 2.26
C GLU A 163 9.85 7.35 3.41
N ILE A 164 10.75 6.39 3.45
CA ILE A 164 11.94 6.31 4.30
C ILE A 164 13.00 5.51 3.56
N THR A 165 14.27 5.84 3.73
CA THR A 165 15.37 5.12 3.07
C THR A 165 15.79 3.88 3.85
N PRO A 166 16.36 2.84 3.18
CA PRO A 166 16.93 1.69 3.88
C PRO A 166 17.94 2.05 4.95
N GLU A 167 18.81 3.02 4.68
CA GLU A 167 19.85 3.48 5.63
C GLU A 167 19.26 4.13 6.88
N GLU A 168 18.06 4.74 6.78
CA GLU A 168 17.35 5.29 7.94
C GLU A 168 16.70 4.18 8.76
N VAL A 169 16.17 3.15 8.12
CA VAL A 169 15.60 1.97 8.79
C VAL A 169 16.69 1.19 9.51
N ASP A 170 17.83 0.92 8.86
CA ASP A 170 18.95 0.16 9.41
C ASP A 170 19.57 0.80 10.67
N LYS A 171 19.48 2.13 10.79
CA LYS A 171 19.93 2.84 12.01
C LYS A 171 19.11 2.54 13.26
N VAL A 172 17.88 2.05 13.08
CA VAL A 172 16.90 1.94 14.18
C VAL A 172 16.29 0.56 14.33
N ARG A 173 16.43 -0.33 13.33
CA ARG A 173 15.91 -1.70 13.33
C ARG A 173 16.88 -2.62 12.60
N ASP A 174 17.14 -3.77 13.18
CA ASP A 174 17.93 -4.88 12.60
C ASP A 174 17.08 -6.11 12.27
N ASP A 175 15.79 -6.05 12.63
CA ASP A 175 14.81 -7.12 12.45
C ASP A 175 13.79 -6.85 11.31
N ALA A 176 13.92 -5.73 10.60
CA ALA A 176 13.01 -5.33 9.55
C ALA A 176 13.31 -6.00 8.20
N ILE A 177 12.25 -6.36 7.44
CA ILE A 177 12.37 -6.56 6.00
C ILE A 177 12.03 -5.25 5.32
N MET A 178 12.99 -4.72 4.54
CA MET A 178 12.86 -3.45 3.82
C MET A 178 12.89 -3.66 2.31
N ALA A 179 11.94 -3.04 1.60
CA ALA A 179 11.92 -2.98 0.14
C ALA A 179 11.59 -1.57 -0.34
N THR A 180 12.06 -1.23 -1.54
CA THR A 180 11.76 0.03 -2.22
C THR A 180 11.32 -0.23 -3.67
N GLY A 181 10.79 0.78 -4.35
CA GLY A 181 10.52 0.73 -5.79
C GLY A 181 11.77 0.86 -6.66
N ARG A 182 12.96 1.12 -6.07
CA ARG A 182 14.20 1.44 -6.78
C ARG A 182 15.02 0.19 -7.07
N SER A 183 15.68 0.19 -8.23
CA SER A 183 16.55 -0.92 -8.66
C SER A 183 17.97 -0.86 -8.07
N ASP A 184 18.35 0.27 -7.46
CA ASP A 184 19.67 0.47 -6.83
C ASP A 184 19.68 0.09 -5.34
N TYR A 185 18.53 -0.36 -4.80
CA TYR A 185 18.42 -0.94 -3.47
C TYR A 185 18.10 -2.45 -3.53
N PRO A 186 18.47 -3.22 -2.52
CA PRO A 186 18.00 -4.59 -2.36
C PRO A 186 16.47 -4.68 -2.27
N ASN A 187 15.90 -5.83 -2.66
CA ASN A 187 14.47 -6.08 -2.58
C ASN A 187 13.63 -5.05 -3.35
N GLN A 188 13.90 -4.91 -4.65
CA GLN A 188 13.08 -4.06 -5.50
C GLN A 188 11.63 -4.58 -5.58
N VAL A 189 10.66 -3.71 -5.26
CA VAL A 189 9.22 -3.96 -5.44
C VAL A 189 8.66 -2.82 -6.30
N ASN A 190 8.53 -3.08 -7.59
CA ASN A 190 8.07 -2.11 -8.59
C ASN A 190 7.16 -2.83 -9.58
N ASN A 191 6.12 -2.15 -10.07
CA ASN A 191 5.17 -2.70 -11.05
C ASN A 191 5.85 -3.27 -12.30
N VAL A 192 6.96 -2.67 -12.76
CA VAL A 192 7.73 -3.16 -13.91
C VAL A 192 8.15 -4.63 -13.79
N LEU A 193 8.31 -5.15 -12.58
CA LEU A 193 8.65 -6.57 -12.35
C LEU A 193 7.46 -7.51 -12.59
N GLY A 194 6.26 -6.98 -12.69
CA GLY A 194 5.04 -7.73 -13.00
C GLY A 194 4.84 -8.00 -14.48
N PHE A 195 5.66 -7.43 -15.37
CA PHE A 195 5.63 -7.67 -16.81
C PHE A 195 6.50 -8.88 -17.21
N PRO A 196 6.23 -9.54 -18.35
CA PRO A 196 5.21 -9.30 -19.36
C PRO A 196 3.82 -9.57 -18.86
#